data_db6765a44989c21ab60f576097e3a205
#
_entry.id   db6765a44989c21ab60f576097e3a205
#
_cell.length_a   1.000
_cell.length_b   1.000
_cell.length_c   1.000
_cell.angle_alpha   90.00
_cell.angle_beta   90.00
_cell.angle_gamma   90.00
#
_symmetry.space_group_name_H-M   'P 1'
#
loop_
_entity.id
_entity.type
_entity.pdbx_description
1 polymer ?
#
loop_
_entity_poly.entity_id
_entity_poly.type
_entity_poly.pdbx_seq_one_letter_code
_entity_poly.pdbx_strand_id
1 'polypeptide(L)'
;MSDAALSSRPAASDTPDAPALPLGTSDEGGLVSGAAPSEAPPPGELVEPGRALALADFAPPSINAGERLIRLAYRLGIPGSTLAAPLRKAAKPRLLATVGNPLPGSKMAGTALRAGHFLVHGVKSPIAQIDFAGAARMAPPLERVVHSFSWLADLEACAPREAVASVAERIMGAWLSANPKPPSRPGKGPAWMVGNAGARELNWLVHAPLILSGSDRVLRAKVLTALGETARWLDKNVGRAEDLLAEVAGWCGIVAAGLLLPDGKPRRLFGEAGLIRALGELVGDDGGVLSRSPLGQIEAIALLVRLRACYQAVRRDPPLALEAIMGLLVPPLLALTHGDGSLGSWQGSWAMDAQELAALVEASGVRTRPLRDVRQWGYQRVVAQKGILQFDAAPPPLAKHARTGCASTLAFEFSHAGQRLVVNCGGAACAGGLIPIRLEQGLRATAAHSTLVLDDANSTAVLIGGKIGSGVSEVDLDRRTLIGEKNAGATRIEASHNGYVSRFGLTHRRILILRDDGTELRGEDLLVPAGRKGKTGKVGFAIRFHLGPGVEVGLSEDGQGAGLALGDGSYWQFRIGGEGQLAIEESLWADGQGRPQPIQQLVIQGLVSRGGGSFAWLLKKMG
;
A
#
# COMPACT_ATOMS: atom_id res chain seq x y z
N MET A 1 -22.35 -29.37 -52.70
CA MET A 1 -23.49 -30.26 -52.47
C MET A 1 -24.03 -29.82 -51.13
N SER A 2 -24.95 -28.93 -51.20
CA SER A 2 -26.42 -29.09 -50.99
C SER A 2 -26.69 -29.23 -49.52
N ASP A 3 -27.29 -28.32 -48.96
CA ASP A 3 -28.54 -27.58 -48.91
C ASP A 3 -29.30 -27.86 -47.62
N ALA A 4 -29.74 -26.90 -47.08
CA ALA A 4 -31.04 -26.31 -46.76
C ALA A 4 -31.40 -26.47 -45.29
N ALA A 5 -31.60 -25.44 -44.51
CA ALA A 5 -32.63 -24.41 -44.42
C ALA A 5 -33.97 -24.89 -43.80
N LEU A 6 -34.48 -23.94 -43.01
CA LEU A 6 -35.85 -23.69 -42.54
C LEU A 6 -36.12 -23.96 -41.06
N SER A 7 -36.26 -22.92 -40.26
CA SER A 7 -37.44 -22.04 -40.07
C SER A 7 -38.53 -22.66 -39.19
N SER A 8 -38.75 -22.03 -38.05
CA SER A 8 -40.08 -21.47 -37.66
C SER A 8 -40.11 -20.99 -36.20
N ARG A 9 -40.45 -19.73 -36.04
CA ARG A 9 -41.25 -19.21 -34.91
C ARG A 9 -42.73 -19.55 -35.21
N PRO A 10 -43.67 -19.63 -34.25
CA PRO A 10 -44.09 -18.46 -33.48
C PRO A 10 -44.68 -18.74 -32.06
N ALA A 11 -44.97 -17.74 -31.39
CA ALA A 11 -46.18 -17.14 -30.83
C ALA A 11 -46.27 -17.05 -29.30
N ALA A 12 -46.71 -15.88 -28.92
CA ALA A 12 -46.98 -15.33 -27.59
C ALA A 12 -48.22 -15.93 -26.92
N SER A 13 -48.27 -15.74 -25.60
CA SER A 13 -49.42 -15.44 -24.73
C SER A 13 -49.05 -15.90 -23.31
N ASP A 14 -49.34 -15.38 -22.19
CA ASP A 14 -50.25 -14.40 -21.67
C ASP A 14 -49.80 -14.05 -20.27
N THR A 15 -49.95 -12.84 -19.86
CA THR A 15 -49.96 -12.39 -18.46
C THR A 15 -51.30 -12.78 -17.81
N PRO A 16 -51.35 -12.97 -16.48
CA PRO A 16 -52.39 -12.28 -15.73
C PRO A 16 -51.92 -11.54 -14.48
N ASP A 17 -52.43 -10.33 -14.42
CA ASP A 17 -52.92 -9.52 -13.31
C ASP A 17 -52.51 -9.71 -11.86
N ALA A 18 -52.08 -8.57 -11.31
CA ALA A 18 -51.98 -8.29 -9.90
C ALA A 18 -53.38 -8.00 -9.28
N PRO A 19 -53.62 -8.32 -8.00
CA PRO A 19 -54.71 -7.73 -7.28
C PRO A 19 -54.27 -6.57 -6.37
N ALA A 20 -55.15 -5.58 -6.31
CA ALA A 20 -55.11 -4.33 -5.60
C ALA A 20 -55.21 -4.48 -4.07
N LEU A 21 -54.58 -3.52 -3.39
CA LEU A 21 -54.73 -3.24 -1.96
C LEU A 21 -56.07 -2.54 -1.65
N PRO A 22 -56.69 -2.76 -0.48
CA PRO A 22 -57.73 -1.88 0.04
C PRO A 22 -57.17 -0.82 1.01
N LEU A 23 -57.62 0.39 0.83
CA LEU A 23 -57.59 1.55 1.72
C LEU A 23 -58.43 1.25 3.00
N GLY A 24 -57.87 1.56 4.15
CA GLY A 24 -58.55 1.62 5.42
C GLY A 24 -58.14 2.86 6.23
N THR A 25 -59.11 3.62 6.61
CA THR A 25 -59.14 4.94 7.20
C THR A 25 -58.77 5.01 8.68
N SER A 26 -58.08 6.12 9.07
CA SER A 26 -58.15 6.98 10.28
C SER A 26 -58.37 6.35 11.68
N ASP A 27 -57.49 6.72 12.63
CA ASP A 27 -57.79 7.70 13.68
C ASP A 27 -56.61 7.96 14.66
N GLU A 28 -56.45 9.24 14.86
CA GLU A 28 -56.01 10.04 16.02
C GLU A 28 -54.98 9.57 17.06
N GLY A 29 -53.98 10.44 17.25
CA GLY A 29 -53.64 10.93 18.60
C GLY A 29 -52.30 10.53 19.15
N GLY A 30 -51.29 11.41 19.03
CA GLY A 30 -50.08 11.31 19.84
C GLY A 30 -48.99 12.30 19.41
N LEU A 31 -49.00 13.47 20.04
CA LEU A 31 -47.95 14.48 19.96
C LEU A 31 -46.60 13.87 20.36
N VAL A 32 -45.69 13.75 19.43
CA VAL A 32 -44.23 13.59 19.68
C VAL A 32 -43.52 14.75 19.00
N SER A 33 -42.82 15.49 19.83
CA SER A 33 -41.93 16.63 19.58
C SER A 33 -41.16 16.51 18.27
N GLY A 34 -41.31 17.50 17.39
CA GLY A 34 -40.60 17.61 16.15
C GLY A 34 -39.10 17.81 16.36
N ALA A 35 -38.30 16.87 15.86
CA ALA A 35 -36.95 17.15 15.48
C ALA A 35 -37.02 17.99 14.19
N ALA A 36 -36.43 19.17 14.20
CA ALA A 36 -36.30 20.03 13.04
C ALA A 36 -35.62 19.28 11.88
N PRO A 37 -36.04 19.49 10.63
CA PRO A 37 -35.35 18.94 9.48
C PRO A 37 -33.91 19.50 9.48
N SER A 38 -32.94 18.58 9.48
CA SER A 38 -31.53 18.93 9.28
C SER A 38 -31.42 19.73 7.98
N GLU A 39 -31.06 20.99 8.07
CA GLU A 39 -30.75 21.81 6.92
C GLU A 39 -29.66 21.11 6.10
N ALA A 40 -29.91 20.93 4.80
CA ALA A 40 -28.91 20.45 3.87
C ALA A 40 -27.72 21.44 3.89
N PRO A 41 -26.47 20.94 3.94
CA PRO A 41 -25.31 21.80 3.95
C PRO A 41 -25.28 22.67 2.68
N PRO A 42 -24.78 23.91 2.76
CA PRO A 42 -24.73 24.82 1.63
C PRO A 42 -23.89 24.23 0.47
N PRO A 43 -24.23 24.50 -0.80
CA PRO A 43 -23.50 23.98 -1.95
C PRO A 43 -22.06 24.53 -1.90
N GLY A 44 -21.08 23.62 -1.72
CA GLY A 44 -19.65 23.94 -1.60
C GLY A 44 -19.00 23.42 -0.31
N GLU A 45 -19.75 23.01 0.68
CA GLU A 45 -19.20 22.27 1.81
C GLU A 45 -18.90 20.83 1.40
N LEU A 46 -17.65 20.40 1.64
CA LEU A 46 -17.23 19.02 1.46
C LEU A 46 -18.19 18.14 2.27
N VAL A 47 -19.01 17.35 1.58
CA VAL A 47 -19.74 16.26 2.22
C VAL A 47 -18.65 15.38 2.83
N GLU A 48 -18.50 15.43 4.15
CA GLU A 48 -17.63 14.48 4.83
C GLU A 48 -18.04 13.09 4.36
N PRO A 49 -17.12 12.29 3.79
CA PRO A 49 -17.40 10.88 3.59
C PRO A 49 -17.84 10.38 4.95
N GLY A 50 -19.01 9.72 5.03
CA GLY A 50 -19.60 9.33 6.29
C GLY A 50 -18.50 8.82 7.21
N ARG A 51 -18.37 9.41 8.39
CA ARG A 51 -17.28 9.24 9.38
C ARG A 51 -16.73 7.83 9.30
N ALA A 52 -15.53 7.66 8.74
CA ALA A 52 -14.86 6.38 8.76
C ALA A 52 -14.84 5.94 10.21
N LEU A 53 -15.42 4.78 10.51
CA LEU A 53 -15.54 4.30 11.88
C LEU A 53 -14.16 4.37 12.52
N ALA A 54 -13.93 5.33 13.38
CA ALA A 54 -12.64 5.49 14.03
C ALA A 54 -12.36 4.23 14.86
N LEU A 55 -11.12 3.77 14.89
CA LEU A 55 -10.72 2.64 15.75
C LEU A 55 -11.17 2.83 17.22
N ALA A 56 -11.32 4.08 17.68
CA ALA A 56 -11.87 4.43 18.98
C ALA A 56 -13.35 4.05 19.16
N ASP A 57 -14.12 3.90 18.08
CA ASP A 57 -15.53 3.51 18.14
C ASP A 57 -15.71 2.00 18.38
N PHE A 58 -14.64 1.20 18.28
CA PHE A 58 -14.69 -0.22 18.60
C PHE A 58 -14.37 -0.42 20.08
N ALA A 59 -15.41 -0.74 20.86
CA ALA A 59 -15.18 -1.20 22.21
C ALA A 59 -14.21 -2.40 22.19
N PRO A 60 -13.14 -2.38 23.02
CA PRO A 60 -12.26 -3.54 23.11
C PRO A 60 -13.10 -4.76 23.45
N PRO A 61 -12.80 -5.95 22.85
CA PRO A 61 -13.58 -7.13 23.08
C PRO A 61 -13.76 -7.35 24.58
N SER A 62 -15.02 -7.53 25.00
CA SER A 62 -15.36 -7.78 26.40
C SER A 62 -14.79 -9.16 26.79
N ILE A 63 -13.56 -9.16 27.29
CA ILE A 63 -12.95 -10.34 27.90
C ILE A 63 -13.43 -10.44 29.35
N ASN A 64 -13.83 -11.64 29.76
CA ASN A 64 -14.24 -11.87 31.13
C ASN A 64 -13.07 -11.69 32.14
N ALA A 65 -13.39 -11.53 33.42
CA ALA A 65 -12.38 -11.27 34.45
C ALA A 65 -11.28 -12.36 34.51
N GLY A 66 -11.64 -13.63 34.29
CA GLY A 66 -10.69 -14.74 34.24
C GLY A 66 -9.71 -14.63 33.07
N GLU A 67 -10.18 -14.21 31.89
CA GLU A 67 -9.32 -14.00 30.72
C GLU A 67 -8.39 -12.79 30.89
N ARG A 68 -8.84 -11.75 31.60
CA ARG A 68 -7.99 -10.60 31.99
C ARG A 68 -6.86 -11.05 32.91
N LEU A 69 -7.16 -11.90 33.89
CA LEU A 69 -6.16 -12.47 34.79
C LEU A 69 -5.16 -13.36 34.04
N ILE A 70 -5.63 -14.26 33.19
CA ILE A 70 -4.76 -15.11 32.35
C ILE A 70 -3.82 -14.26 31.49
N ARG A 71 -4.33 -13.21 30.85
CA ARG A 71 -3.53 -12.29 30.03
C ARG A 71 -2.48 -11.56 30.87
N LEU A 72 -2.85 -11.05 32.04
CA LEU A 72 -1.93 -10.39 32.96
C LEU A 72 -0.83 -11.34 33.44
N ALA A 73 -1.21 -12.54 33.89
CA ALA A 73 -0.28 -13.55 34.35
C ALA A 73 0.71 -13.97 33.24
N TYR A 74 0.23 -14.14 32.01
CA TYR A 74 1.08 -14.41 30.85
C TYR A 74 2.06 -13.27 30.57
N ARG A 75 1.60 -12.03 30.63
CA ARG A 75 2.43 -10.83 30.50
C ARG A 75 3.53 -10.75 31.57
N LEU A 76 3.25 -11.23 32.78
CA LEU A 76 4.21 -11.30 33.88
C LEU A 76 5.20 -12.50 33.77
N GLY A 77 5.10 -13.29 32.68
CA GLY A 77 6.03 -14.36 32.37
C GLY A 77 5.65 -15.76 32.88
N ILE A 78 4.40 -15.94 33.37
CA ILE A 78 3.92 -17.27 33.74
C ILE A 78 3.74 -18.10 32.46
N PRO A 79 4.33 -19.31 32.35
CA PRO A 79 4.24 -20.12 31.14
C PRO A 79 2.81 -20.42 30.72
N GLY A 80 2.53 -20.35 29.40
CA GLY A 80 1.20 -20.61 28.85
C GLY A 80 0.68 -22.01 29.17
N SER A 81 1.56 -23.01 29.20
CA SER A 81 1.19 -24.38 29.60
C SER A 81 0.70 -24.47 31.06
N THR A 82 1.30 -23.71 31.97
CA THR A 82 0.86 -23.61 33.37
C THR A 82 -0.49 -22.92 33.49
N LEU A 83 -0.72 -21.87 32.70
CA LEU A 83 -1.98 -21.12 32.72
C LEU A 83 -3.12 -21.86 32.01
N ALA A 84 -2.80 -22.64 30.97
CA ALA A 84 -3.79 -23.43 30.23
C ALA A 84 -4.19 -24.72 30.97
N ALA A 85 -3.23 -25.37 31.66
CA ALA A 85 -3.45 -26.61 32.38
C ALA A 85 -2.44 -26.76 33.54
N PRO A 86 -2.73 -26.20 34.73
CA PRO A 86 -1.75 -26.10 35.84
C PRO A 86 -1.17 -27.43 36.31
N LEU A 87 -1.89 -28.53 36.15
CA LEU A 87 -1.52 -29.85 36.61
C LEU A 87 -1.06 -30.82 35.51
N ARG A 88 -0.99 -30.35 34.26
CA ARG A 88 -0.57 -31.17 33.11
C ARG A 88 0.88 -30.89 32.72
N LYS A 89 1.59 -31.92 32.25
CA LYS A 89 2.86 -31.73 31.52
C LYS A 89 2.60 -30.94 30.25
N ALA A 90 3.54 -30.07 29.92
CA ALA A 90 3.49 -29.32 28.66
C ALA A 90 3.24 -30.25 27.44
N ALA A 91 2.32 -29.90 26.58
CA ALA A 91 2.02 -30.72 25.43
C ALA A 91 3.19 -30.79 24.47
N LYS A 92 3.40 -31.94 23.82
CA LYS A 92 4.40 -32.07 22.77
C LYS A 92 4.08 -31.09 21.61
N PRO A 93 5.11 -30.49 21.00
CA PRO A 93 4.91 -29.61 19.86
C PRO A 93 4.17 -30.33 18.73
N ARG A 94 3.02 -29.80 18.35
CA ARG A 94 2.19 -30.28 17.23
C ARG A 94 1.33 -29.14 16.72
N LEU A 95 0.85 -29.25 15.50
CA LEU A 95 -0.17 -28.35 14.98
C LEU A 95 -1.58 -28.84 15.38
N LEU A 96 -2.45 -27.89 15.69
CA LEU A 96 -3.84 -28.15 16.05
C LEU A 96 -4.75 -28.17 14.83
N ALA A 97 -4.42 -27.43 13.78
CA ALA A 97 -5.17 -27.36 12.53
C ALA A 97 -4.23 -27.06 11.35
N THR A 98 -4.72 -27.33 10.15
CA THR A 98 -4.09 -27.00 8.88
C THR A 98 -4.72 -25.74 8.31
N VAL A 99 -3.91 -24.76 7.93
CA VAL A 99 -4.34 -23.49 7.34
C VAL A 99 -4.31 -23.62 5.82
N GLY A 100 -5.33 -23.14 5.13
CA GLY A 100 -5.30 -22.91 3.69
C GLY A 100 -4.62 -21.57 3.39
N ASN A 101 -3.68 -21.53 2.46
CA ASN A 101 -3.04 -20.28 2.06
C ASN A 101 -4.07 -19.36 1.38
N PRO A 102 -4.34 -18.15 1.91
CA PRO A 102 -5.36 -17.27 1.34
C PRO A 102 -4.85 -16.39 0.20
N LEU A 103 -3.53 -16.31 0.02
CA LEU A 103 -2.90 -15.42 -0.97
C LEU A 103 -2.06 -16.23 -1.97
N PRO A 104 -2.23 -16.02 -3.28
CA PRO A 104 -1.44 -16.71 -4.27
C PRO A 104 0.03 -16.30 -4.20
N GLY A 105 0.94 -17.23 -4.50
CA GLY A 105 2.35 -16.95 -4.72
C GLY A 105 2.66 -16.75 -6.22
N SER A 106 3.89 -16.35 -6.51
CA SER A 106 4.40 -16.22 -7.88
C SER A 106 4.85 -17.56 -8.43
N LYS A 107 4.14 -18.05 -9.46
CA LYS A 107 4.51 -19.29 -10.16
C LYS A 107 5.94 -19.21 -10.75
N MET A 108 6.33 -18.04 -11.24
CA MET A 108 7.65 -17.80 -11.83
C MET A 108 8.74 -17.87 -10.75
N ALA A 109 8.53 -17.21 -9.59
CA ALA A 109 9.47 -17.27 -8.47
C ALA A 109 9.60 -18.69 -7.90
N GLY A 110 8.48 -19.43 -7.79
CA GLY A 110 8.49 -20.84 -7.37
C GLY A 110 9.25 -21.75 -8.33
N THR A 111 9.12 -21.53 -9.64
CA THR A 111 9.88 -22.26 -10.66
C THR A 111 11.39 -21.98 -10.54
N ALA A 112 11.76 -20.71 -10.28
CA ALA A 112 13.16 -20.34 -10.04
C ALA A 112 13.73 -21.00 -8.77
N LEU A 113 12.95 -21.09 -7.69
CA LEU A 113 13.35 -21.81 -6.46
C LEU A 113 13.63 -23.29 -6.73
N ARG A 114 12.80 -23.96 -7.52
CA ARG A 114 13.04 -25.35 -7.97
C ARG A 114 14.34 -25.48 -8.78
N ALA A 115 14.67 -24.45 -9.57
CA ALA A 115 15.91 -24.37 -10.33
C ALA A 115 17.13 -23.92 -9.48
N GLY A 116 16.95 -23.74 -8.16
CA GLY A 116 18.05 -23.39 -7.24
C GLY A 116 18.31 -21.90 -7.05
N HIS A 117 17.35 -21.04 -7.35
CA HIS A 117 17.50 -19.57 -7.26
C HIS A 117 16.30 -18.92 -6.58
N PHE A 118 16.55 -17.92 -5.74
CA PHE A 118 15.53 -16.92 -5.42
C PHE A 118 15.38 -15.96 -6.61
N LEU A 119 14.14 -15.62 -6.95
CA LEU A 119 13.82 -14.61 -7.95
C LEU A 119 13.03 -13.50 -7.26
N VAL A 120 13.66 -12.33 -7.09
CA VAL A 120 13.06 -11.17 -6.43
C VAL A 120 13.23 -9.95 -7.33
N HIS A 121 12.15 -9.30 -7.70
CA HIS A 121 12.14 -8.15 -8.63
C HIS A 121 12.96 -8.37 -9.90
N GLY A 122 12.84 -9.56 -10.49
CA GLY A 122 13.55 -9.93 -11.72
C GLY A 122 15.02 -10.33 -11.52
N VAL A 123 15.59 -10.21 -10.31
CA VAL A 123 16.98 -10.60 -10.01
C VAL A 123 17.03 -12.01 -9.46
N LYS A 124 17.85 -12.86 -10.10
CA LYS A 124 18.12 -14.23 -9.66
C LYS A 124 19.30 -14.27 -8.69
N SER A 125 19.10 -14.88 -7.54
CA SER A 125 20.14 -15.09 -6.53
C SER A 125 20.27 -16.58 -6.23
N PRO A 126 21.44 -17.24 -6.49
CA PRO A 126 21.60 -18.66 -6.25
C PRO A 126 21.41 -19.01 -4.76
N ILE A 127 20.58 -20.00 -4.45
CA ILE A 127 20.34 -20.44 -3.06
C ILE A 127 21.64 -20.87 -2.37
N ALA A 128 22.56 -21.49 -3.11
CA ALA A 128 23.85 -21.95 -2.59
C ALA A 128 24.77 -20.80 -2.13
N GLN A 129 24.51 -19.56 -2.58
CA GLN A 129 25.28 -18.37 -2.23
C GLN A 129 24.62 -17.53 -1.14
N ILE A 130 23.42 -17.92 -0.68
CA ILE A 130 22.71 -17.19 0.37
C ILE A 130 23.37 -17.46 1.72
N ASP A 131 23.80 -16.41 2.37
CA ASP A 131 24.22 -16.44 3.77
C ASP A 131 23.01 -16.32 4.70
N PHE A 132 22.45 -17.46 5.10
CA PHE A 132 21.32 -17.50 6.02
C PHE A 132 21.64 -17.02 7.45
N ALA A 133 22.92 -16.92 7.81
CA ALA A 133 23.34 -16.34 9.09
C ALA A 133 23.30 -14.80 9.08
N GLY A 134 23.27 -14.20 7.89
CA GLY A 134 23.16 -12.76 7.72
C GLY A 134 24.45 -11.98 8.00
N ALA A 135 25.62 -12.63 7.88
CA ALA A 135 26.91 -11.98 7.98
C ALA A 135 27.22 -11.18 6.70
N ALA A 136 26.80 -11.70 5.53
CA ALA A 136 26.91 -11.01 4.26
C ALA A 136 25.67 -10.13 4.01
N ARG A 137 25.91 -8.91 3.49
CA ARG A 137 24.84 -7.96 3.16
C ARG A 137 24.08 -8.43 1.93
N MET A 138 22.78 -8.62 2.07
CA MET A 138 21.83 -8.86 0.97
C MET A 138 21.08 -7.59 0.59
N ALA A 139 20.52 -7.56 -0.62
CA ALA A 139 19.55 -6.52 -0.98
C ALA A 139 18.32 -6.62 -0.06
N PRO A 140 17.78 -5.50 0.47
CA PRO A 140 16.69 -5.53 1.43
C PRO A 140 15.45 -6.34 1.00
N PRO A 141 15.00 -6.30 -0.27
CA PRO A 141 13.90 -7.14 -0.72
C PRO A 141 14.22 -8.63 -0.67
N LEU A 142 15.42 -9.04 -1.07
CA LEU A 142 15.87 -10.43 -1.00
C LEU A 142 15.98 -10.91 0.45
N GLU A 143 16.59 -10.10 1.31
CA GLU A 143 16.73 -10.36 2.74
C GLU A 143 15.37 -10.63 3.39
N ARG A 144 14.38 -9.78 3.08
CA ARG A 144 13.01 -9.93 3.56
C ARG A 144 12.37 -11.22 3.08
N VAL A 145 12.44 -11.53 1.79
CA VAL A 145 11.90 -12.78 1.21
C VAL A 145 12.51 -14.00 1.87
N VAL A 146 13.85 -14.04 2.01
CA VAL A 146 14.59 -15.15 2.61
C VAL A 146 14.20 -15.39 4.07
N HIS A 147 14.16 -14.33 4.89
CA HIS A 147 14.00 -14.47 6.35
C HIS A 147 12.56 -14.44 6.83
N SER A 148 11.61 -13.90 6.04
CA SER A 148 10.17 -13.99 6.32
C SER A 148 9.55 -15.30 5.83
N PHE A 149 10.23 -16.05 4.97
CA PHE A 149 9.72 -17.27 4.32
C PHE A 149 8.48 -17.03 3.46
N SER A 150 8.29 -15.83 2.92
CA SER A 150 7.20 -15.54 1.99
C SER A 150 7.27 -16.37 0.70
N TRP A 151 8.46 -16.82 0.31
CA TRP A 151 8.73 -17.70 -0.82
C TRP A 151 8.05 -19.09 -0.75
N LEU A 152 7.54 -19.50 0.41
CA LEU A 152 6.77 -20.75 0.55
C LEU A 152 5.48 -20.70 -0.28
N ALA A 153 4.83 -19.54 -0.36
CA ALA A 153 3.67 -19.35 -1.23
C ALA A 153 4.02 -19.55 -2.71
N ASP A 154 5.20 -19.10 -3.13
CA ASP A 154 5.68 -19.25 -4.51
C ASP A 154 5.91 -20.71 -4.88
N LEU A 155 6.46 -21.51 -3.97
CA LEU A 155 6.61 -22.96 -4.19
C LEU A 155 5.26 -23.66 -4.33
N GLU A 156 4.27 -23.33 -3.48
CA GLU A 156 2.92 -23.90 -3.59
C GLU A 156 2.21 -23.49 -4.90
N ALA A 157 2.51 -22.29 -5.42
CA ALA A 157 1.92 -21.80 -6.66
C ALA A 157 2.50 -22.48 -7.91
N CYS A 158 3.73 -23.01 -7.86
CA CYS A 158 4.42 -23.49 -9.07
C CYS A 158 4.22 -24.99 -9.35
N ALA A 159 3.90 -25.81 -8.34
CA ALA A 159 3.71 -27.25 -8.52
C ALA A 159 3.02 -27.90 -7.30
N PRO A 160 2.48 -29.12 -7.43
CA PRO A 160 1.94 -29.88 -6.31
C PRO A 160 2.96 -30.06 -5.18
N ARG A 161 2.47 -30.17 -3.95
CA ARG A 161 3.28 -30.24 -2.72
C ARG A 161 4.36 -31.30 -2.78
N GLU A 162 4.04 -32.48 -3.30
CA GLU A 162 4.95 -33.63 -3.37
C GLU A 162 6.19 -33.31 -4.22
N ALA A 163 6.02 -32.45 -5.24
CA ALA A 163 7.10 -32.07 -6.16
C ALA A 163 7.99 -30.95 -5.63
N VAL A 164 7.56 -30.24 -4.57
CA VAL A 164 8.28 -29.06 -4.04
C VAL A 164 8.72 -29.23 -2.58
N ALA A 165 8.22 -30.25 -1.87
CA ALA A 165 8.54 -30.49 -0.46
C ALA A 165 10.06 -30.62 -0.22
N SER A 166 10.78 -31.32 -1.08
CA SER A 166 12.24 -31.50 -0.95
C SER A 166 13.02 -30.18 -1.10
N VAL A 167 12.52 -29.26 -1.92
CA VAL A 167 13.12 -27.93 -2.06
C VAL A 167 12.88 -27.11 -0.79
N ALA A 168 11.64 -27.12 -0.26
CA ALA A 168 11.30 -26.47 0.99
C ALA A 168 12.14 -27.01 2.17
N GLU A 169 12.26 -28.35 2.29
CA GLU A 169 13.06 -29.00 3.33
C GLU A 169 14.55 -28.61 3.27
N ARG A 170 15.12 -28.57 2.06
CA ARG A 170 16.53 -28.18 1.88
C ARG A 170 16.79 -26.74 2.32
N ILE A 171 15.97 -25.79 1.90
CA ILE A 171 16.13 -24.38 2.25
C ILE A 171 15.87 -24.17 3.75
N MET A 172 14.80 -24.79 4.27
CA MET A 172 14.47 -24.77 5.71
C MET A 172 15.59 -25.34 6.56
N GLY A 173 16.15 -26.50 6.17
CA GLY A 173 17.25 -27.15 6.87
C GLY A 173 18.52 -26.29 6.89
N ALA A 174 18.86 -25.65 5.78
CA ALA A 174 19.99 -24.73 5.68
C ALA A 174 19.79 -23.51 6.60
N TRP A 175 18.58 -22.91 6.58
CA TRP A 175 18.25 -21.79 7.44
C TRP A 175 18.30 -22.14 8.93
N LEU A 176 17.71 -23.27 9.33
CA LEU A 176 17.75 -23.76 10.73
C LEU A 176 19.16 -24.10 11.20
N SER A 177 20.01 -24.57 10.30
CA SER A 177 21.43 -24.86 10.63
C SER A 177 22.21 -23.57 10.86
N ALA A 178 21.93 -22.52 10.09
CA ALA A 178 22.54 -21.20 10.24
C ALA A 178 21.98 -20.42 11.45
N ASN A 179 20.74 -20.71 11.87
CA ASN A 179 20.04 -20.03 12.96
C ASN A 179 19.55 -21.02 14.03
N PRO A 180 20.45 -21.78 14.70
CA PRO A 180 20.08 -22.90 15.57
C PRO A 180 19.34 -22.46 16.84
N LYS A 181 19.53 -21.23 17.28
CA LYS A 181 18.90 -20.68 18.50
C LYS A 181 18.60 -19.19 18.32
N PRO A 182 17.43 -18.71 18.79
CA PRO A 182 17.14 -17.30 18.83
C PRO A 182 18.08 -16.55 19.78
N PRO A 183 18.57 -15.35 19.41
CA PRO A 183 19.35 -14.50 20.29
C PRO A 183 18.48 -13.95 21.44
N SER A 184 19.08 -13.44 22.50
CA SER A 184 18.31 -12.86 23.61
C SER A 184 17.53 -11.60 23.22
N ARG A 185 18.05 -10.83 22.25
CA ARG A 185 17.48 -9.55 21.78
C ARG A 185 17.53 -9.46 20.25
N PRO A 186 16.65 -8.66 19.60
CA PRO A 186 16.72 -8.34 18.18
C PRO A 186 18.04 -7.61 17.84
N GLY A 187 18.36 -7.54 16.54
CA GLY A 187 19.43 -6.67 16.03
C GLY A 187 20.77 -7.35 15.77
N LYS A 188 20.86 -8.67 15.88
CA LYS A 188 22.03 -9.42 15.41
C LYS A 188 21.70 -10.16 14.11
N GLY A 189 21.55 -9.40 13.03
CA GLY A 189 21.24 -9.90 11.70
C GLY A 189 19.74 -9.97 11.38
N PRO A 190 19.39 -10.11 10.09
CA PRO A 190 18.03 -9.97 9.57
C PRO A 190 17.08 -11.09 10.02
N ALA A 191 17.60 -12.28 10.29
CA ALA A 191 16.79 -13.43 10.71
C ALA A 191 15.99 -13.19 12.01
N TRP A 192 16.51 -12.33 12.88
CA TRP A 192 15.92 -12.03 14.19
C TRP A 192 15.56 -10.55 14.37
N MET A 193 15.24 -9.86 13.28
CA MET A 193 14.42 -8.66 13.31
C MET A 193 12.96 -9.07 13.59
N VAL A 194 12.24 -8.26 14.38
CA VAL A 194 10.87 -8.62 14.82
C VAL A 194 9.93 -8.80 13.63
N GLY A 195 9.99 -7.92 12.64
CA GLY A 195 9.18 -8.02 11.44
C GLY A 195 9.41 -9.33 10.66
N ASN A 196 10.66 -9.69 10.44
CA ASN A 196 11.01 -10.95 9.75
C ASN A 196 10.62 -12.18 10.59
N ALA A 197 10.87 -12.17 11.90
CA ALA A 197 10.52 -13.28 12.77
C ALA A 197 8.99 -13.47 12.87
N GLY A 198 8.22 -12.38 12.97
CA GLY A 198 6.76 -12.43 13.02
C GLY A 198 6.14 -12.93 11.72
N ALA A 199 6.59 -12.37 10.58
CA ALA A 199 6.16 -12.85 9.27
C ALA A 199 6.55 -14.31 9.01
N ARG A 200 7.75 -14.72 9.41
CA ARG A 200 8.21 -16.12 9.32
C ARG A 200 7.34 -17.05 10.14
N GLU A 201 7.06 -16.71 11.40
CA GLU A 201 6.18 -17.52 12.25
C GLU A 201 4.82 -17.73 11.63
N LEU A 202 4.22 -16.65 11.09
CA LEU A 202 2.93 -16.69 10.40
C LEU A 202 3.02 -17.56 9.12
N ASN A 203 4.03 -17.34 8.27
CA ASN A 203 4.20 -18.10 7.03
C ASN A 203 4.50 -19.59 7.30
N TRP A 204 5.32 -19.93 8.31
CA TRP A 204 5.54 -21.33 8.68
C TRP A 204 4.25 -22.01 9.12
N LEU A 205 3.39 -21.33 9.86
CA LEU A 205 2.09 -21.87 10.30
C LEU A 205 1.10 -22.01 9.16
N VAL A 206 1.03 -21.04 8.25
CA VAL A 206 0.17 -21.09 7.05
C VAL A 206 0.63 -22.20 6.11
N HIS A 207 1.93 -22.29 5.83
CA HIS A 207 2.52 -23.28 4.93
C HIS A 207 2.99 -24.55 5.63
N ALA A 208 2.53 -24.80 6.85
CA ALA A 208 2.89 -26.00 7.61
C ALA A 208 2.64 -27.32 6.86
N PRO A 209 1.57 -27.46 6.05
CA PRO A 209 1.39 -28.66 5.24
C PRO A 209 2.53 -28.93 4.26
N LEU A 210 3.18 -27.88 3.73
CA LEU A 210 4.34 -28.01 2.84
C LEU A 210 5.60 -28.40 3.61
N ILE A 211 5.93 -27.65 4.66
CA ILE A 211 7.20 -27.80 5.38
C ILE A 211 7.25 -29.00 6.34
N LEU A 212 6.09 -29.62 6.64
CA LEU A 212 5.98 -30.81 7.49
C LEU A 212 5.61 -32.08 6.73
N SER A 213 5.42 -32.03 5.40
CA SER A 213 5.00 -33.18 4.58
C SER A 213 6.15 -34.06 4.11
N GLY A 214 7.38 -33.58 4.21
CA GLY A 214 8.56 -34.32 3.77
C GLY A 214 8.83 -35.56 4.58
N SER A 215 9.77 -36.39 4.10
CA SER A 215 10.12 -37.68 4.70
C SER A 215 11.06 -37.56 5.91
N ASP A 216 11.79 -36.45 6.05
CA ASP A 216 12.75 -36.23 7.14
C ASP A 216 12.06 -35.95 8.48
N ARG A 217 11.95 -37.00 9.31
CA ARG A 217 11.35 -36.89 10.65
C ARG A 217 12.17 -36.03 11.62
N VAL A 218 13.49 -35.95 11.42
CA VAL A 218 14.39 -35.16 12.29
C VAL A 218 14.19 -33.68 11.98
N LEU A 219 14.15 -33.31 10.69
CA LEU A 219 13.88 -31.93 10.28
C LEU A 219 12.48 -31.49 10.74
N ARG A 220 11.47 -32.35 10.57
CA ARG A 220 10.11 -32.07 11.05
C ARG A 220 10.07 -31.75 12.56
N ALA A 221 10.76 -32.52 13.37
CA ALA A 221 10.87 -32.28 14.82
C ALA A 221 11.58 -30.95 15.11
N LYS A 222 12.67 -30.64 14.38
CA LYS A 222 13.37 -29.34 14.48
C LYS A 222 12.46 -28.16 14.11
N VAL A 223 11.70 -28.26 13.03
CA VAL A 223 10.73 -27.21 12.61
C VAL A 223 9.69 -26.96 13.70
N LEU A 224 9.07 -28.01 14.24
CA LEU A 224 8.09 -27.88 15.32
C LEU A 224 8.69 -27.26 16.60
N THR A 225 9.93 -27.56 16.90
CA THR A 225 10.67 -26.96 18.01
C THR A 225 10.94 -25.47 17.73
N ALA A 226 11.40 -25.14 16.52
CA ALA A 226 11.71 -23.77 16.10
C ALA A 226 10.47 -22.86 16.10
N LEU A 227 9.29 -23.37 15.69
CA LEU A 227 8.00 -22.66 15.84
C LEU A 227 7.75 -22.26 17.30
N GLY A 228 7.85 -23.21 18.23
CA GLY A 228 7.65 -22.91 19.65
C GLY A 228 8.71 -21.95 20.23
N GLU A 229 9.95 -22.00 19.74
CA GLU A 229 11.04 -21.10 20.16
C GLU A 229 10.88 -19.70 19.58
N THR A 230 10.53 -19.58 18.30
CA THR A 230 10.25 -18.29 17.66
C THR A 230 9.06 -17.60 18.34
N ALA A 231 7.98 -18.32 18.60
CA ALA A 231 6.83 -17.77 19.31
C ALA A 231 7.20 -17.24 20.71
N ARG A 232 8.00 -18.01 21.51
CA ARG A 232 8.49 -17.56 22.82
C ARG A 232 9.46 -16.37 22.73
N TRP A 233 10.23 -16.30 21.67
CA TRP A 233 11.12 -15.18 21.42
C TRP A 233 10.33 -13.91 21.08
N LEU A 234 9.30 -14.03 20.23
CA LEU A 234 8.39 -12.93 19.89
C LEU A 234 7.66 -12.41 21.12
N ASP A 235 7.12 -13.29 22.00
CA ASP A 235 6.47 -12.91 23.25
C ASP A 235 7.31 -11.92 24.08
N LYS A 236 8.65 -12.06 24.05
CA LYS A 236 9.60 -11.25 24.82
C LYS A 236 10.13 -10.03 24.08
N ASN A 237 10.11 -10.05 22.75
CA ASN A 237 10.86 -9.08 21.95
C ASN A 237 9.98 -8.25 21.01
N VAL A 238 8.68 -8.54 20.85
CA VAL A 238 7.78 -7.83 19.92
C VAL A 238 7.75 -6.33 20.16
N GLY A 239 7.79 -5.85 21.41
CA GLY A 239 7.86 -4.41 21.73
C GLY A 239 9.21 -3.75 21.41
N ARG A 240 10.15 -4.47 20.78
CA ARG A 240 11.44 -3.96 20.29
C ARG A 240 11.50 -4.00 18.76
N ALA A 241 10.35 -3.97 18.12
CA ALA A 241 10.24 -3.96 16.67
C ALA A 241 10.93 -2.71 16.09
N GLU A 242 11.45 -2.85 14.90
CA GLU A 242 12.14 -1.82 14.14
C GLU A 242 11.20 -0.67 13.72
N ASP A 243 9.92 -0.96 13.53
CA ASP A 243 8.84 -0.01 13.26
C ASP A 243 7.47 -0.61 13.62
N LEU A 244 6.39 0.19 13.49
CA LEU A 244 5.04 -0.25 13.84
C LEU A 244 4.52 -1.39 12.96
N LEU A 245 4.86 -1.44 11.67
CA LEU A 245 4.43 -2.51 10.78
C LEU A 245 5.13 -3.83 11.13
N ALA A 246 6.40 -3.77 11.48
CA ALA A 246 7.16 -4.89 12.01
C ALA A 246 6.58 -5.39 13.36
N GLU A 247 6.12 -4.47 14.22
CA GLU A 247 5.42 -4.82 15.46
C GLU A 247 4.12 -5.57 15.18
N VAL A 248 3.32 -5.10 14.21
CA VAL A 248 2.09 -5.79 13.76
C VAL A 248 2.42 -7.18 13.22
N ALA A 249 3.48 -7.35 12.41
CA ALA A 249 3.90 -8.66 11.94
C ALA A 249 4.27 -9.60 13.11
N GLY A 250 4.99 -9.08 14.11
CA GLY A 250 5.32 -9.81 15.34
C GLY A 250 4.07 -10.26 16.11
N TRP A 251 3.11 -9.37 16.29
CA TRP A 251 1.84 -9.70 16.96
C TRP A 251 1.00 -10.70 16.16
N CYS A 252 0.96 -10.60 14.82
CA CYS A 252 0.30 -11.62 13.98
C CYS A 252 0.92 -13.01 14.18
N GLY A 253 2.25 -13.12 14.22
CA GLY A 253 2.94 -14.38 14.53
C GLY A 253 2.60 -14.92 15.91
N ILE A 254 2.55 -14.07 16.95
CA ILE A 254 2.16 -14.45 18.32
C ILE A 254 0.73 -14.98 18.36
N VAL A 255 -0.23 -14.28 17.72
CA VAL A 255 -1.64 -14.71 17.69
C VAL A 255 -1.79 -16.03 16.95
N ALA A 256 -1.16 -16.16 15.76
CA ALA A 256 -1.20 -17.37 14.96
C ALA A 256 -0.63 -18.58 15.73
N ALA A 257 0.52 -18.41 16.41
CA ALA A 257 1.07 -19.44 17.29
C ALA A 257 0.13 -19.76 18.48
N GLY A 258 -0.56 -18.77 19.03
CA GLY A 258 -1.57 -18.95 20.06
C GLY A 258 -2.83 -19.69 19.62
N LEU A 259 -3.16 -19.65 18.32
CA LEU A 259 -4.27 -20.39 17.72
C LEU A 259 -3.90 -21.83 17.35
N LEU A 260 -2.71 -22.03 16.79
CA LEU A 260 -2.34 -23.25 16.08
C LEU A 260 -1.40 -24.17 16.87
N LEU A 261 -0.80 -23.70 17.96
CA LEU A 261 0.04 -24.53 18.84
C LEU A 261 -0.68 -24.90 20.13
N PRO A 262 -0.34 -26.05 20.76
CA PRO A 262 -0.94 -26.47 22.02
C PRO A 262 -0.76 -25.43 23.14
N ASP A 263 -1.68 -25.43 24.10
CA ASP A 263 -1.68 -24.53 25.26
C ASP A 263 -1.64 -23.04 24.90
N GLY A 264 -2.15 -22.68 23.70
CA GLY A 264 -1.99 -21.35 23.10
C GLY A 264 -2.97 -20.28 23.57
N LYS A 265 -4.05 -20.61 24.32
CA LYS A 265 -5.06 -19.61 24.76
C LYS A 265 -4.46 -18.40 25.48
N PRO A 266 -3.52 -18.52 26.43
CA PRO A 266 -2.90 -17.37 27.09
C PRO A 266 -2.13 -16.47 26.13
N ARG A 267 -1.33 -17.09 25.21
CA ARG A 267 -0.59 -16.37 24.18
C ARG A 267 -1.53 -15.64 23.23
N ARG A 268 -2.59 -16.29 22.78
CA ARG A 268 -3.59 -15.68 21.90
C ARG A 268 -4.22 -14.44 22.56
N LEU A 269 -4.69 -14.53 23.80
CA LEU A 269 -5.27 -13.40 24.52
C LEU A 269 -4.27 -12.23 24.71
N PHE A 270 -3.00 -12.54 24.95
CA PHE A 270 -1.94 -11.55 25.02
C PHE A 270 -1.67 -10.92 23.66
N GLY A 271 -1.57 -11.74 22.60
CA GLY A 271 -1.29 -11.31 21.24
C GLY A 271 -2.40 -10.47 20.63
N GLU A 272 -3.68 -10.86 20.80
CA GLU A 272 -4.84 -10.10 20.33
C GLU A 272 -4.86 -8.68 20.90
N ALA A 273 -4.60 -8.54 22.20
CA ALA A 273 -4.56 -7.21 22.84
C ALA A 273 -3.38 -6.35 22.33
N GLY A 274 -2.23 -6.96 22.11
CA GLY A 274 -1.06 -6.28 21.54
C GLY A 274 -1.27 -5.88 20.09
N LEU A 275 -1.86 -6.77 19.28
CA LEU A 275 -2.13 -6.52 17.87
C LEU A 275 -3.12 -5.37 17.67
N ILE A 276 -4.25 -5.36 18.41
CA ILE A 276 -5.25 -4.29 18.31
C ILE A 276 -4.62 -2.94 18.69
N ARG A 277 -3.80 -2.88 19.74
CA ARG A 277 -3.07 -1.66 20.11
C ARG A 277 -2.11 -1.22 19.00
N ALA A 278 -1.27 -2.12 18.49
CA ALA A 278 -0.29 -1.81 17.45
C ALA A 278 -0.96 -1.34 16.15
N LEU A 279 -2.09 -1.94 15.78
CA LEU A 279 -2.88 -1.50 14.63
C LEU A 279 -3.49 -0.12 14.86
N GLY A 280 -3.97 0.19 16.07
CA GLY A 280 -4.46 1.53 16.43
C GLY A 280 -3.37 2.61 16.38
N GLU A 281 -2.09 2.23 16.56
CA GLU A 281 -0.95 3.14 16.41
C GLU A 281 -0.44 3.23 14.97
N LEU A 282 -0.69 2.20 14.14
CA LEU A 282 -0.22 2.13 12.75
C LEU A 282 -1.15 2.81 11.76
N VAL A 283 -2.48 2.69 11.99
CA VAL A 283 -3.53 3.06 11.03
C VAL A 283 -4.16 4.39 11.45
N GLY A 284 -4.25 5.32 10.51
CA GLY A 284 -4.94 6.59 10.71
C GLY A 284 -6.48 6.44 10.65
N ASP A 285 -7.19 7.52 11.00
CA ASP A 285 -8.66 7.53 11.07
C ASP A 285 -9.34 7.26 9.72
N ASP A 286 -8.67 7.57 8.61
CA ASP A 286 -9.13 7.29 7.25
C ASP A 286 -8.69 5.92 6.71
N GLY A 287 -8.07 5.09 7.56
CA GLY A 287 -7.62 3.75 7.22
C GLY A 287 -6.25 3.66 6.54
N GLY A 288 -5.58 4.78 6.31
CA GLY A 288 -4.22 4.80 5.75
C GLY A 288 -3.15 4.50 6.81
N VAL A 289 -2.10 3.72 6.45
CA VAL A 289 -0.96 3.53 7.34
C VAL A 289 -0.12 4.81 7.47
N LEU A 290 0.37 5.13 8.66
CA LEU A 290 1.06 6.38 8.96
C LEU A 290 2.38 6.57 8.19
N SER A 291 2.93 5.52 7.60
CA SER A 291 4.07 5.62 6.67
C SER A 291 3.70 6.20 5.31
N ARG A 292 2.42 6.42 5.03
CA ARG A 292 1.86 6.85 3.74
C ARG A 292 2.25 5.95 2.55
N SER A 293 2.84 4.77 2.82
CA SER A 293 3.33 3.85 1.79
C SER A 293 2.25 2.86 1.37
N PRO A 294 1.86 2.79 0.08
CA PRO A 294 0.96 1.75 -0.43
C PRO A 294 1.47 0.34 -0.17
N LEU A 295 2.79 0.11 -0.23
CA LEU A 295 3.38 -1.19 0.11
C LEU A 295 3.20 -1.54 1.58
N GLY A 296 3.32 -0.55 2.49
CA GLY A 296 3.03 -0.75 3.91
C GLY A 296 1.56 -1.09 4.15
N GLN A 297 0.66 -0.48 3.39
CA GLN A 297 -0.78 -0.77 3.41
C GLN A 297 -1.06 -2.22 2.96
N ILE A 298 -0.48 -2.62 1.82
CA ILE A 298 -0.58 -3.98 1.27
C ILE A 298 -0.07 -5.01 2.27
N GLU A 299 1.08 -4.75 2.88
CA GLU A 299 1.67 -5.66 3.86
C GLU A 299 0.79 -5.83 5.10
N ALA A 300 0.22 -4.74 5.62
CA ALA A 300 -0.72 -4.80 6.74
C ALA A 300 -1.95 -5.64 6.41
N ILE A 301 -2.57 -5.43 5.23
CA ILE A 301 -3.69 -6.23 4.76
C ILE A 301 -3.29 -7.70 4.60
N ALA A 302 -2.16 -8.00 3.98
CA ALA A 302 -1.70 -9.37 3.75
C ALA A 302 -1.42 -10.13 5.05
N LEU A 303 -0.87 -9.47 6.08
CA LEU A 303 -0.67 -10.04 7.41
C LEU A 303 -2.02 -10.42 8.06
N LEU A 304 -3.00 -9.50 8.00
CA LEU A 304 -4.32 -9.74 8.59
C LEU A 304 -5.13 -10.80 7.83
N VAL A 305 -5.02 -10.86 6.49
CA VAL A 305 -5.65 -11.90 5.66
C VAL A 305 -5.11 -13.28 6.05
N ARG A 306 -3.78 -13.45 6.17
CA ARG A 306 -3.18 -14.72 6.61
C ARG A 306 -3.56 -15.05 8.05
N LEU A 307 -3.60 -14.08 8.94
CA LEU A 307 -4.03 -14.29 10.32
C LEU A 307 -5.50 -14.74 10.40
N ARG A 308 -6.39 -14.14 9.61
CA ARG A 308 -7.80 -14.55 9.51
C ARG A 308 -7.92 -16.00 9.05
N ALA A 309 -7.11 -16.44 8.09
CA ALA A 309 -7.07 -17.86 7.69
C ALA A 309 -6.68 -18.79 8.85
N CYS A 310 -5.79 -18.34 9.76
CA CYS A 310 -5.46 -19.10 10.96
C CYS A 310 -6.67 -19.22 11.93
N TYR A 311 -7.49 -18.17 12.09
CA TYR A 311 -8.73 -18.24 12.86
C TYR A 311 -9.74 -19.21 12.24
N GLN A 312 -9.93 -19.13 10.92
CA GLN A 312 -10.83 -20.01 10.19
C GLN A 312 -10.42 -21.49 10.33
N ALA A 313 -9.11 -21.79 10.27
CA ALA A 313 -8.59 -23.15 10.41
C ALA A 313 -8.96 -23.80 11.74
N VAL A 314 -9.05 -23.04 12.82
CA VAL A 314 -9.48 -23.50 14.15
C VAL A 314 -10.96 -23.28 14.43
N ARG A 315 -11.74 -22.88 13.41
CA ARG A 315 -13.19 -22.59 13.50
C ARG A 315 -13.51 -21.59 14.61
N ARG A 316 -12.76 -20.51 14.64
CA ARG A 316 -12.92 -19.42 15.60
C ARG A 316 -13.02 -18.09 14.86
N ASP A 317 -13.93 -17.25 15.30
CA ASP A 317 -14.05 -15.89 14.76
C ASP A 317 -12.93 -15.01 15.31
N PRO A 318 -12.33 -14.14 14.45
CA PRO A 318 -11.41 -13.12 14.93
C PRO A 318 -12.15 -12.06 15.77
N PRO A 319 -11.45 -11.29 16.61
CA PRO A 319 -12.03 -10.14 17.29
C PRO A 319 -12.65 -9.16 16.27
N LEU A 320 -13.83 -8.61 16.57
CA LEU A 320 -14.53 -7.65 15.69
C LEU A 320 -13.64 -6.46 15.29
N ALA A 321 -12.78 -5.99 16.19
CA ALA A 321 -11.82 -4.93 15.88
C ALA A 321 -10.89 -5.27 14.72
N LEU A 322 -10.47 -6.53 14.54
CA LEU A 322 -9.61 -6.92 13.43
C LEU A 322 -10.35 -6.89 12.09
N GLU A 323 -11.61 -7.32 12.06
CA GLU A 323 -12.47 -7.25 10.86
C GLU A 323 -12.76 -5.79 10.48
N ALA A 324 -13.01 -4.96 11.47
CA ALA A 324 -13.25 -3.54 11.28
C ALA A 324 -12.01 -2.81 10.71
N ILE A 325 -10.82 -3.09 11.26
CA ILE A 325 -9.56 -2.53 10.75
C ILE A 325 -9.30 -2.99 9.31
N MET A 326 -9.58 -4.25 8.98
CA MET A 326 -9.50 -4.74 7.60
C MET A 326 -10.42 -3.94 6.67
N GLY A 327 -11.64 -3.65 7.11
CA GLY A 327 -12.59 -2.80 6.39
C GLY A 327 -12.08 -1.37 6.18
N LEU A 328 -11.32 -0.82 7.12
CA LEU A 328 -10.72 0.52 7.01
C LEU A 328 -9.49 0.55 6.08
N LEU A 329 -8.67 -0.50 6.06
CA LEU A 329 -7.43 -0.53 5.30
C LEU A 329 -7.63 -0.59 3.78
N VAL A 330 -8.68 -1.22 3.29
CA VAL A 330 -8.85 -1.49 1.85
C VAL A 330 -9.28 -0.25 1.04
N PRO A 331 -10.24 0.59 1.47
CA PRO A 331 -10.72 1.72 0.67
C PRO A 331 -9.63 2.75 0.31
N PRO A 332 -8.72 3.17 1.21
CA PRO A 332 -7.64 4.10 0.85
C PRO A 332 -6.64 3.47 -0.13
N LEU A 333 -6.34 2.16 -0.01
CA LEU A 333 -5.48 1.48 -0.98
C LEU A 333 -6.08 1.55 -2.39
N LEU A 334 -7.39 1.30 -2.54
CA LEU A 334 -8.10 1.41 -3.80
C LEU A 334 -8.11 2.85 -4.36
N ALA A 335 -7.99 3.88 -3.50
CA ALA A 335 -7.89 5.26 -3.94
C ALA A 335 -6.64 5.52 -4.80
N LEU A 336 -5.61 4.71 -4.66
CA LEU A 336 -4.36 4.81 -5.41
C LEU A 336 -4.27 3.88 -6.63
N THR A 337 -5.40 3.29 -7.07
CA THR A 337 -5.45 2.51 -8.32
C THR A 337 -5.71 3.40 -9.52
N HIS A 338 -5.08 3.08 -10.65
CA HIS A 338 -5.36 3.69 -11.95
C HIS A 338 -6.41 2.91 -12.74
N GLY A 339 -6.69 3.35 -13.97
CA GLY A 339 -7.70 2.74 -14.84
C GLY A 339 -7.32 1.35 -15.35
N ASP A 340 -6.04 0.98 -15.30
CA ASP A 340 -5.51 -0.36 -15.57
C ASP A 340 -5.62 -1.30 -14.37
N GLY A 341 -6.10 -0.81 -13.22
CA GLY A 341 -6.23 -1.55 -11.97
C GLY A 341 -4.93 -1.66 -11.16
N SER A 342 -3.79 -1.20 -11.69
CA SER A 342 -2.52 -1.20 -10.97
C SER A 342 -2.33 0.05 -10.11
N LEU A 343 -1.39 0.01 -9.15
CA LEU A 343 -1.17 1.12 -8.20
C LEU A 343 -0.41 2.29 -8.82
N GLY A 344 -0.60 3.49 -8.26
CA GLY A 344 0.28 4.63 -8.42
C GLY A 344 1.61 4.46 -7.66
N SER A 345 2.63 5.19 -8.10
CA SER A 345 4.00 5.12 -7.57
C SER A 345 4.23 6.15 -6.47
N TRP A 346 3.85 5.83 -5.23
CA TRP A 346 3.86 6.74 -4.08
C TRP A 346 4.74 6.24 -2.94
N GLN A 347 5.46 7.13 -2.25
CA GLN A 347 6.27 6.87 -1.05
C GLN A 347 7.11 5.59 -1.16
N GLY A 348 7.89 5.48 -2.23
CA GLY A 348 8.79 4.36 -2.49
C GLY A 348 8.10 3.08 -2.97
N SER A 349 6.80 3.12 -3.28
CA SER A 349 6.11 2.00 -3.92
C SER A 349 6.38 1.98 -5.44
N TRP A 350 6.09 0.85 -6.04
CA TRP A 350 6.03 0.67 -7.49
C TRP A 350 4.60 0.47 -7.96
N ALA A 351 4.38 0.48 -9.26
CA ALA A 351 3.08 0.28 -9.88
C ALA A 351 2.65 -1.19 -9.83
N MET A 352 2.40 -1.73 -8.63
CA MET A 352 2.00 -3.13 -8.43
C MET A 352 0.91 -3.56 -9.39
N ASP A 353 1.05 -4.74 -9.98
CA ASP A 353 0.13 -5.29 -10.96
C ASP A 353 -1.30 -5.43 -10.45
N ALA A 354 -2.26 -5.14 -11.32
CA ALA A 354 -3.69 -5.21 -11.03
C ALA A 354 -4.12 -6.60 -10.52
N GLN A 355 -3.53 -7.67 -11.06
CA GLN A 355 -3.88 -9.04 -10.67
C GLN A 355 -3.47 -9.35 -9.22
N GLU A 356 -2.26 -8.95 -8.80
CA GLU A 356 -1.80 -9.14 -7.42
C GLU A 356 -2.64 -8.32 -6.45
N LEU A 357 -2.96 -7.08 -6.81
CA LEU A 357 -3.81 -6.21 -6.00
C LEU A 357 -5.23 -6.75 -5.90
N ALA A 358 -5.83 -7.19 -7.00
CA ALA A 358 -7.17 -7.78 -7.02
C ALA A 358 -7.26 -9.03 -6.14
N ALA A 359 -6.26 -9.92 -6.20
CA ALA A 359 -6.19 -11.11 -5.36
C ALA A 359 -6.11 -10.76 -3.86
N LEU A 360 -5.35 -9.72 -3.49
CA LEU A 360 -5.28 -9.25 -2.11
C LEU A 360 -6.64 -8.69 -1.63
N VAL A 361 -7.28 -7.86 -2.45
CA VAL A 361 -8.59 -7.27 -2.13
C VAL A 361 -9.66 -8.35 -2.01
N GLU A 362 -9.69 -9.31 -2.92
CA GLU A 362 -10.59 -10.46 -2.86
C GLU A 362 -10.37 -11.28 -1.59
N ALA A 363 -9.12 -11.62 -1.30
CA ALA A 363 -8.76 -12.34 -0.08
C ALA A 363 -9.10 -11.56 1.20
N SER A 364 -9.12 -10.22 1.16
CA SER A 364 -9.58 -9.40 2.29
C SER A 364 -11.07 -9.56 2.59
N GLY A 365 -11.88 -9.98 1.62
CA GLY A 365 -13.34 -10.08 1.73
C GLY A 365 -14.06 -8.73 1.83
N VAL A 366 -13.34 -7.62 1.70
CA VAL A 366 -13.91 -6.27 1.82
C VAL A 366 -14.47 -5.83 0.48
N ARG A 367 -15.77 -5.56 0.44
CA ARG A 367 -16.46 -4.99 -0.73
C ARG A 367 -16.66 -3.50 -0.53
N THR A 368 -15.90 -2.69 -1.21
CA THR A 368 -15.91 -1.24 -1.06
C THR A 368 -15.58 -0.52 -2.37
N ARG A 369 -15.71 0.80 -2.35
CA ARG A 369 -15.31 1.68 -3.45
C ARG A 369 -14.04 2.46 -3.08
N PRO A 370 -13.23 2.89 -4.06
CA PRO A 370 -12.13 3.80 -3.83
C PRO A 370 -12.59 5.09 -3.15
N LEU A 371 -11.86 5.54 -2.14
CA LEU A 371 -12.09 6.85 -1.53
C LEU A 371 -11.70 7.95 -2.52
N ARG A 372 -12.45 9.06 -2.51
CA ARG A 372 -12.15 10.25 -3.32
C ARG A 372 -11.15 11.17 -2.65
N ASP A 373 -11.21 11.25 -1.33
CA ASP A 373 -10.40 12.09 -0.47
C ASP A 373 -9.88 11.25 0.69
N VAL A 374 -8.57 11.10 0.79
CA VAL A 374 -7.90 10.39 1.88
C VAL A 374 -7.03 11.41 2.61
N ARG A 375 -7.69 12.31 3.36
CA ARG A 375 -7.10 13.52 3.95
C ARG A 375 -5.93 13.24 4.87
N GLN A 376 -6.06 12.29 5.78
CA GLN A 376 -5.03 11.98 6.75
C GLN A 376 -3.88 11.20 6.12
N TRP A 377 -4.20 10.30 5.19
CA TRP A 377 -3.20 9.63 4.36
C TRP A 377 -2.59 10.57 3.31
N GLY A 378 -3.32 11.66 2.98
CA GLY A 378 -2.83 12.79 2.23
C GLY A 378 -2.93 12.66 0.71
N TYR A 379 -3.72 11.72 0.20
CA TYR A 379 -3.91 11.56 -1.23
C TYR A 379 -5.30 11.99 -1.67
N GLN A 380 -5.35 12.68 -2.81
CA GLN A 380 -6.57 13.07 -3.47
C GLN A 380 -6.77 12.23 -4.74
N ARG A 381 -7.99 11.79 -4.99
CA ARG A 381 -8.38 11.08 -6.21
C ARG A 381 -9.51 11.82 -6.92
N VAL A 382 -9.34 12.12 -8.20
CA VAL A 382 -10.42 12.59 -9.08
C VAL A 382 -10.64 11.56 -10.18
N VAL A 383 -11.89 11.20 -10.39
CA VAL A 383 -12.31 10.32 -11.48
C VAL A 383 -13.24 11.12 -12.37
N ALA A 384 -12.87 11.24 -13.63
CA ALA A 384 -13.60 11.96 -14.67
C ALA A 384 -13.76 11.03 -15.89
N GLN A 385 -14.90 10.35 -15.99
CA GLN A 385 -15.13 9.27 -16.96
C GLN A 385 -13.97 8.26 -17.00
N LYS A 386 -13.12 8.29 -18.05
CA LYS A 386 -11.96 7.41 -18.22
C LYS A 386 -10.67 8.00 -17.63
N GLY A 387 -10.68 9.27 -17.21
CA GLY A 387 -9.55 9.97 -16.59
C GLY A 387 -9.48 9.71 -15.10
N ILE A 388 -8.28 9.41 -14.59
CA ILE A 388 -7.99 9.27 -13.16
C ILE A 388 -6.79 10.12 -12.83
N LEU A 389 -7.00 11.09 -11.94
CA LEU A 389 -5.96 11.93 -11.36
C LEU A 389 -5.73 11.53 -9.90
N GLN A 390 -4.49 11.28 -9.53
CA GLN A 390 -4.04 11.09 -8.15
C GLN A 390 -3.09 12.24 -7.79
N PHE A 391 -3.19 12.76 -6.58
CA PHE A 391 -2.43 13.93 -6.16
C PHE A 391 -1.98 13.79 -4.70
N ASP A 392 -0.70 14.02 -4.43
CA ASP A 392 -0.11 14.01 -3.09
C ASP A 392 -0.26 15.38 -2.43
N ALA A 393 -1.21 15.51 -1.53
CA ALA A 393 -1.57 16.77 -0.87
C ALA A 393 -1.32 16.75 0.65
N ALA A 394 -0.22 16.14 1.10
CA ALA A 394 0.16 16.16 2.50
C ALA A 394 1.69 16.25 2.70
N PRO A 395 2.15 16.64 3.90
CA PRO A 395 3.55 16.52 4.26
C PRO A 395 4.02 15.06 4.14
N PRO A 396 5.32 14.81 3.88
CA PRO A 396 5.89 13.47 3.98
C PRO A 396 5.62 12.84 5.35
N PRO A 397 5.65 11.49 5.47
CA PRO A 397 5.43 10.82 6.74
C PRO A 397 6.47 11.27 7.77
N LEU A 398 6.08 11.35 9.04
CA LEU A 398 7.03 11.62 10.12
C LEU A 398 8.20 10.63 10.09
N ALA A 399 9.40 11.08 10.43
CA ALA A 399 10.64 10.29 10.35
C ALA A 399 10.53 8.94 11.10
N LYS A 400 9.77 8.87 12.20
CA LYS A 400 9.53 7.65 12.97
C LYS A 400 8.66 6.61 12.24
N HIS A 401 7.86 7.04 11.25
CA HIS A 401 6.98 6.19 10.44
C HIS A 401 7.54 5.93 9.04
N ALA A 402 8.50 6.74 8.59
CA ALA A 402 9.06 6.64 7.25
C ALA A 402 9.94 5.40 7.12
N ARG A 403 9.59 4.49 6.21
CA ARG A 403 10.44 3.36 5.77
C ARG A 403 11.12 3.69 4.44
N THR A 404 10.42 4.39 3.55
CA THR A 404 10.86 4.79 2.21
C THR A 404 10.34 6.18 1.89
N GLY A 405 10.44 7.12 2.85
CA GLY A 405 9.89 8.47 2.69
C GLY A 405 10.46 9.19 1.47
N CYS A 406 9.58 9.84 0.69
CA CYS A 406 9.89 10.60 -0.53
C CYS A 406 9.51 12.06 -0.36
N ALA A 407 10.21 12.95 -1.07
CA ALA A 407 9.90 14.37 -1.14
C ALA A 407 8.91 14.64 -2.30
N SER A 408 7.72 14.01 -2.23
CA SER A 408 6.71 13.93 -3.32
C SER A 408 5.55 14.92 -3.17
N THR A 409 5.56 15.79 -2.15
CA THR A 409 4.45 16.71 -1.90
C THR A 409 4.13 17.55 -3.13
N LEU A 410 2.83 17.65 -3.49
CA LEU A 410 2.25 18.23 -4.69
C LEU A 410 2.64 17.53 -6.02
N ALA A 411 3.17 16.32 -5.96
CA ALA A 411 3.26 15.48 -7.14
C ALA A 411 1.90 14.90 -7.53
N PHE A 412 1.72 14.58 -8.81
CA PHE A 412 0.52 13.94 -9.31
C PHE A 412 0.82 12.81 -10.27
N GLU A 413 -0.13 11.92 -10.45
CA GLU A 413 -0.19 10.95 -11.53
C GLU A 413 -1.51 11.08 -12.28
N PHE A 414 -1.48 10.88 -13.59
CA PHE A 414 -2.66 10.94 -14.43
C PHE A 414 -2.71 9.80 -15.42
N SER A 415 -3.86 9.14 -15.49
CA SER A 415 -4.13 8.10 -16.50
C SER A 415 -5.48 8.34 -17.18
N HIS A 416 -5.60 7.86 -18.41
CA HIS A 416 -6.84 7.89 -19.16
C HIS A 416 -7.06 6.57 -19.90
N ALA A 417 -8.25 5.98 -19.78
CA ALA A 417 -8.62 4.72 -20.44
C ALA A 417 -7.61 3.56 -20.18
N GLY A 418 -7.03 3.50 -18.98
CA GLY A 418 -6.01 2.51 -18.62
C GLY A 418 -4.57 2.87 -19.05
N GLN A 419 -4.38 3.89 -19.90
CA GLN A 419 -3.04 4.36 -20.28
C GLN A 419 -2.54 5.38 -19.27
N ARG A 420 -1.28 5.22 -18.83
CA ARG A 420 -0.62 6.17 -17.93
C ARG A 420 0.03 7.28 -18.73
N LEU A 421 -0.37 8.52 -18.50
CA LEU A 421 0.20 9.69 -19.17
C LEU A 421 1.30 10.33 -18.33
N VAL A 422 1.00 10.58 -17.05
CA VAL A 422 1.96 11.17 -16.10
C VAL A 422 2.08 10.24 -14.91
N VAL A 423 3.31 9.92 -14.52
CA VAL A 423 3.66 9.00 -13.43
C VAL A 423 4.70 9.64 -12.50
N ASN A 424 5.04 8.97 -11.40
CA ASN A 424 6.24 9.20 -10.61
C ASN A 424 7.22 8.04 -10.84
N CYS A 425 8.50 8.24 -10.59
CA CYS A 425 9.53 7.21 -10.85
C CYS A 425 9.32 5.90 -10.07
N GLY A 426 8.73 5.98 -8.87
CA GLY A 426 8.55 4.82 -8.00
C GLY A 426 9.76 4.52 -7.11
N GLY A 427 9.73 3.37 -6.45
CA GLY A 427 10.62 3.09 -5.34
C GLY A 427 11.97 2.46 -5.71
N ALA A 428 13.04 3.03 -5.16
CA ALA A 428 14.40 2.51 -5.28
C ALA A 428 14.60 1.12 -4.67
N ALA A 429 13.90 0.82 -3.58
CA ALA A 429 14.00 -0.47 -2.89
C ALA A 429 13.53 -1.66 -3.73
N CYS A 430 12.88 -1.40 -4.84
CA CYS A 430 12.29 -2.39 -5.72
C CYS A 430 13.16 -2.77 -6.91
N ALA A 431 14.34 -2.15 -7.05
CA ALA A 431 15.26 -2.45 -8.15
C ALA A 431 15.87 -3.86 -8.12
N GLY A 432 15.54 -4.68 -7.12
CA GLY A 432 15.86 -6.10 -7.05
C GLY A 432 17.28 -6.44 -6.60
N GLY A 433 18.20 -5.51 -6.65
CA GLY A 433 19.60 -5.69 -6.31
C GLY A 433 20.10 -4.72 -5.24
N LEU A 434 21.41 -4.76 -4.97
CA LEU A 434 22.08 -3.70 -4.23
C LEU A 434 22.22 -2.49 -5.14
N ILE A 435 21.45 -1.43 -4.87
CA ILE A 435 21.51 -0.19 -5.64
C ILE A 435 22.47 0.81 -4.99
N PRO A 436 23.14 1.64 -5.79
CA PRO A 436 23.94 2.72 -5.26
C PRO A 436 23.11 3.69 -4.42
N ILE A 437 23.66 4.15 -3.31
CA ILE A 437 22.98 5.11 -2.40
C ILE A 437 22.50 6.36 -3.16
N ARG A 438 23.25 6.81 -4.14
CA ARG A 438 22.86 7.97 -4.96
C ARG A 438 21.58 7.73 -5.75
N LEU A 439 21.41 6.52 -6.31
CA LEU A 439 20.18 6.17 -7.03
C LEU A 439 19.00 6.01 -6.06
N GLU A 440 19.21 5.36 -4.93
CA GLU A 440 18.18 5.26 -3.87
C GLU A 440 17.70 6.65 -3.43
N GLN A 441 18.61 7.56 -3.12
CA GLN A 441 18.25 8.92 -2.75
C GLN A 441 17.63 9.70 -3.91
N GLY A 442 18.12 9.51 -5.14
CA GLY A 442 17.61 10.16 -6.34
C GLY A 442 16.14 9.81 -6.59
N LEU A 443 15.77 8.54 -6.50
CA LEU A 443 14.37 8.08 -6.69
C LEU A 443 13.42 8.52 -5.56
N ARG A 444 13.93 9.01 -4.44
CA ARG A 444 13.14 9.59 -3.35
C ARG A 444 13.13 11.11 -3.34
N ALA A 445 13.95 11.73 -4.18
CA ALA A 445 14.07 13.18 -4.33
C ALA A 445 12.83 13.78 -5.00
N THR A 446 12.61 15.09 -4.81
CA THR A 446 11.53 15.82 -5.48
C THR A 446 11.60 15.69 -6.99
N ALA A 447 12.80 15.67 -7.56
CA ALA A 447 13.03 15.53 -9.00
C ALA A 447 12.57 14.17 -9.60
N ALA A 448 12.34 13.15 -8.78
CA ALA A 448 11.81 11.85 -9.21
C ALA A 448 10.26 11.80 -9.21
N HIS A 449 9.63 12.94 -8.99
CA HIS A 449 8.18 13.08 -8.91
C HIS A 449 7.69 14.18 -9.84
N SER A 450 6.47 14.03 -10.35
CA SER A 450 5.87 14.99 -11.28
C SER A 450 5.41 16.25 -10.53
N THR A 451 6.39 17.08 -10.12
CA THR A 451 6.18 18.32 -9.35
C THR A 451 7.30 19.34 -9.63
N LEU A 452 7.23 20.49 -8.95
CA LEU A 452 8.17 21.60 -9.09
C LEU A 452 9.38 21.43 -8.15
N VAL A 453 10.57 21.68 -8.71
CA VAL A 453 11.87 21.73 -8.01
C VAL A 453 12.46 23.12 -8.11
N LEU A 454 13.04 23.67 -7.03
CA LEU A 454 13.75 24.94 -7.02
C LEU A 454 15.25 24.71 -6.81
N ASP A 455 16.07 25.17 -7.78
CA ASP A 455 17.54 25.18 -7.69
C ASP A 455 18.10 23.81 -7.25
N ASP A 456 17.58 22.75 -7.86
CA ASP A 456 17.87 21.33 -7.56
C ASP A 456 17.67 20.91 -6.09
N ALA A 457 16.96 21.72 -5.31
CA ALA A 457 16.68 21.41 -3.93
C ALA A 457 15.40 20.59 -3.77
N ASN A 458 15.45 19.58 -2.92
CA ASN A 458 14.26 18.85 -2.51
C ASN A 458 13.33 19.75 -1.66
N SER A 459 12.02 19.59 -1.85
CA SER A 459 11.00 20.21 -0.98
C SER A 459 11.10 19.72 0.47
N THR A 460 11.63 18.53 0.67
CA THR A 460 11.94 17.93 1.98
C THR A 460 13.24 17.15 1.89
N ALA A 461 14.08 17.24 2.92
CA ALA A 461 15.37 16.56 2.94
C ALA A 461 15.20 15.04 2.93
N VAL A 462 15.87 14.38 1.99
CA VAL A 462 15.91 12.92 1.85
C VAL A 462 17.17 12.41 2.53
N LEU A 463 17.02 11.57 3.54
CA LEU A 463 18.11 11.01 4.33
C LEU A 463 18.35 9.54 3.98
N ILE A 464 19.54 9.02 4.33
CA ILE A 464 19.92 7.62 4.12
C ILE A 464 18.99 6.70 4.93
N GLY A 465 18.74 5.50 4.41
CA GLY A 465 17.94 4.47 5.09
C GLY A 465 16.45 4.76 5.13
N GLY A 466 15.90 5.40 4.11
CA GLY A 466 14.46 5.61 3.96
C GLY A 466 13.90 6.79 4.77
N LYS A 467 14.72 7.49 5.54
CA LYS A 467 14.29 8.56 6.43
C LYS A 467 14.08 9.89 5.70
N ILE A 468 13.23 10.73 6.28
CA ILE A 468 12.95 12.10 5.86
C ILE A 468 13.45 13.06 6.94
N GLY A 469 14.04 14.19 6.50
CA GLY A 469 14.49 15.29 7.35
C GLY A 469 13.53 16.48 7.33
N SER A 470 14.07 17.67 7.53
CA SER A 470 13.31 18.93 7.50
C SER A 470 12.87 19.29 6.07
N GLY A 471 11.76 20.00 5.96
CA GLY A 471 11.19 20.45 4.70
C GLY A 471 9.72 20.80 4.85
N VAL A 472 8.87 20.20 4.05
CA VAL A 472 7.43 20.41 4.12
C VAL A 472 6.89 19.96 5.47
N SER A 473 6.27 20.88 6.19
CA SER A 473 5.58 20.63 7.47
C SER A 473 4.10 20.96 7.40
N GLU A 474 3.69 21.79 6.44
CA GLU A 474 2.31 22.27 6.29
C GLU A 474 1.91 22.17 4.82
N VAL A 475 0.68 21.72 4.59
CA VAL A 475 0.02 21.68 3.30
C VAL A 475 -1.39 22.20 3.47
N ASP A 476 -1.73 23.26 2.73
CA ASP A 476 -3.11 23.72 2.59
C ASP A 476 -3.73 23.06 1.38
N LEU A 477 -4.98 22.60 1.51
CA LEU A 477 -5.71 21.90 0.45
C LEU A 477 -7.12 22.49 0.31
N ASP A 478 -7.47 22.85 -0.92
CA ASP A 478 -8.83 23.22 -1.31
C ASP A 478 -9.28 22.36 -2.51
N ARG A 479 -10.50 21.84 -2.46
CA ARG A 479 -11.09 21.05 -3.53
C ARG A 479 -12.50 21.51 -3.82
N ARG A 480 -12.78 21.84 -5.08
CA ARG A 480 -14.07 22.39 -5.53
C ARG A 480 -14.52 21.72 -6.82
N THR A 481 -15.83 21.56 -6.98
CA THR A 481 -16.46 21.25 -8.25
C THR A 481 -16.79 22.57 -8.95
N LEU A 482 -16.34 22.72 -10.19
CA LEU A 482 -16.63 23.87 -11.03
C LEU A 482 -17.80 23.50 -11.96
N ILE A 483 -18.78 24.39 -12.05
CA ILE A 483 -19.88 24.26 -12.99
C ILE A 483 -19.65 25.30 -14.09
N GLY A 484 -19.31 24.85 -15.29
CA GLY A 484 -19.09 25.72 -16.44
C GLY A 484 -20.37 25.98 -17.24
N GLU A 485 -20.29 26.89 -18.22
CA GLU A 485 -21.34 27.07 -19.20
C GLU A 485 -21.62 25.78 -19.98
N LYS A 486 -22.86 25.50 -20.31
CA LYS A 486 -23.33 24.30 -21.03
C LYS A 486 -23.09 22.95 -20.29
N ASN A 487 -23.17 22.95 -18.96
CA ASN A 487 -22.95 21.75 -18.13
C ASN A 487 -21.54 21.09 -18.28
N ALA A 488 -20.57 21.80 -18.80
CA ALA A 488 -19.18 21.34 -18.81
C ALA A 488 -18.60 21.52 -17.40
N GLY A 489 -18.69 20.49 -16.56
CA GLY A 489 -18.15 20.48 -15.21
C GLY A 489 -16.66 20.17 -15.18
N ALA A 490 -16.02 20.51 -14.08
CA ALA A 490 -14.64 20.16 -13.80
C ALA A 490 -14.43 20.04 -12.28
N THR A 491 -13.44 19.25 -11.88
CA THR A 491 -12.96 19.24 -10.50
C THR A 491 -11.66 20.01 -10.41
N ARG A 492 -11.61 21.02 -9.52
CA ARG A 492 -10.42 21.80 -9.19
C ARG A 492 -9.87 21.33 -7.85
N ILE A 493 -8.59 21.04 -7.83
CA ILE A 493 -7.81 20.82 -6.61
C ILE A 493 -6.71 21.88 -6.58
N GLU A 494 -6.57 22.55 -5.45
CA GLU A 494 -5.49 23.47 -5.16
C GLU A 494 -4.82 23.06 -3.88
N ALA A 495 -3.48 22.99 -3.87
CA ALA A 495 -2.74 22.79 -2.64
C ALA A 495 -1.45 23.60 -2.65
N SER A 496 -0.97 23.95 -1.44
CA SER A 496 0.28 24.67 -1.27
C SER A 496 1.12 24.08 -0.14
N HIS A 497 2.46 24.21 -0.23
CA HIS A 497 3.36 23.77 0.84
C HIS A 497 4.47 24.76 1.12
N ASN A 498 4.98 24.72 2.36
CA ASN A 498 6.04 25.61 2.89
C ASN A 498 7.47 25.09 2.72
N GLY A 499 7.71 23.99 1.99
CA GLY A 499 9.01 23.32 1.91
C GLY A 499 10.16 24.16 1.37
N TYR A 500 9.87 25.18 0.57
CA TYR A 500 10.87 26.09 0.00
C TYR A 500 11.03 27.41 0.75
N VAL A 501 10.23 27.64 1.80
CA VAL A 501 10.21 28.93 2.54
C VAL A 501 11.53 29.21 3.23
N SER A 502 12.10 28.24 3.93
CA SER A 502 13.34 28.43 4.70
C SER A 502 14.53 28.79 3.82
N ARG A 503 14.68 28.13 2.66
CA ARG A 503 15.83 28.31 1.75
C ARG A 503 15.61 29.47 0.79
N PHE A 504 14.44 29.56 0.16
CA PHE A 504 14.19 30.50 -0.94
C PHE A 504 13.24 31.64 -0.56
N GLY A 505 12.45 31.53 0.51
CA GLY A 505 11.42 32.49 0.89
C GLY A 505 10.15 32.37 0.05
N LEU A 506 9.93 31.21 -0.59
CA LEU A 506 8.83 30.95 -1.51
C LEU A 506 7.99 29.76 -1.03
N THR A 507 6.66 29.90 -1.13
CA THR A 507 5.69 28.83 -1.01
C THR A 507 5.38 28.31 -2.40
N HIS A 508 5.37 26.99 -2.60
CA HIS A 508 4.88 26.38 -3.84
C HIS A 508 3.39 26.09 -3.69
N ARG A 509 2.61 26.56 -4.66
CA ARG A 509 1.18 26.31 -4.79
C ARG A 509 0.92 25.69 -6.15
N ARG A 510 0.13 24.62 -6.20
CA ARG A 510 -0.25 23.94 -7.44
C ARG A 510 -1.77 23.88 -7.54
N ILE A 511 -2.30 24.22 -8.72
CA ILE A 511 -3.69 24.11 -9.08
C ILE A 511 -3.81 23.05 -10.18
N LEU A 512 -4.73 22.09 -10.03
CA LEU A 512 -5.05 21.08 -11.03
C LEU A 512 -6.55 21.13 -11.29
N ILE A 513 -6.95 21.21 -12.57
CA ILE A 513 -8.35 21.25 -13.00
C ILE A 513 -8.56 20.14 -14.02
N LEU A 514 -9.31 19.12 -13.64
CA LEU A 514 -9.67 18.01 -14.52
C LEU A 514 -11.13 18.18 -14.97
N ARG A 515 -11.34 18.25 -16.29
CA ARG A 515 -12.69 18.26 -16.86
C ARG A 515 -13.41 16.94 -16.59
N ASP A 516 -14.74 17.01 -16.42
CA ASP A 516 -15.55 15.84 -16.08
C ASP A 516 -15.61 14.78 -17.19
N ASP A 517 -15.28 15.14 -18.44
CA ASP A 517 -15.11 14.20 -19.55
C ASP A 517 -13.74 13.47 -19.55
N GLY A 518 -12.83 13.89 -18.67
CA GLY A 518 -11.50 13.28 -18.51
C GLY A 518 -10.51 13.57 -19.63
N THR A 519 -10.88 14.43 -20.61
CA THR A 519 -10.06 14.68 -21.81
C THR A 519 -9.13 15.89 -21.69
N GLU A 520 -9.23 16.67 -20.61
CA GLU A 520 -8.43 17.87 -20.41
C GLU A 520 -8.05 18.01 -18.95
N LEU A 521 -6.73 18.13 -18.71
CA LEU A 521 -6.14 18.47 -17.42
C LEU A 521 -5.37 19.77 -17.56
N ARG A 522 -5.82 20.83 -16.87
CA ARG A 522 -5.11 22.09 -16.73
C ARG A 522 -4.37 22.13 -15.43
N GLY A 523 -3.17 22.70 -15.45
CA GLY A 523 -2.40 22.92 -14.24
C GLY A 523 -1.74 24.27 -14.22
N GLU A 524 -1.49 24.76 -13.01
CA GLU A 524 -0.75 25.98 -12.77
C GLU A 524 0.14 25.78 -11.53
N ASP A 525 1.42 26.02 -11.69
CA ASP A 525 2.38 26.05 -10.58
C ASP A 525 2.70 27.50 -10.25
N LEU A 526 2.48 27.91 -9.00
CA LEU A 526 2.74 29.27 -8.51
C LEU A 526 3.83 29.23 -7.44
N LEU A 527 4.73 30.17 -7.52
CA LEU A 527 5.68 30.47 -6.48
C LEU A 527 5.28 31.81 -5.83
N VAL A 528 4.92 31.74 -4.56
CA VAL A 528 4.36 32.87 -3.81
C VAL A 528 5.34 33.28 -2.70
N PRO A 529 5.76 34.56 -2.56
CA PRO A 529 6.58 35.00 -1.45
C PRO A 529 5.94 34.73 -0.10
N ALA A 530 6.66 34.09 0.82
CA ALA A 530 6.15 33.74 2.15
C ALA A 530 6.18 34.88 3.17
N GLY A 531 6.61 36.10 2.80
CA GLY A 531 6.70 37.25 3.71
C GLY A 531 6.70 38.59 2.99
N ARG A 532 6.46 39.67 3.75
CA ARG A 532 6.39 41.07 3.22
C ARG A 532 7.71 41.57 2.61
N LYS A 533 8.86 41.08 3.05
CA LYS A 533 10.18 41.37 2.44
C LYS A 533 10.67 40.14 1.70
N GLY A 534 10.33 40.04 0.43
CA GLY A 534 10.85 39.00 -0.44
C GLY A 534 12.38 39.05 -0.53
N LYS A 535 13.05 37.89 -0.61
CA LYS A 535 14.47 37.82 -0.95
C LYS A 535 14.63 38.34 -2.39
N THR A 536 15.65 39.14 -2.64
CA THR A 536 15.98 39.65 -3.99
C THR A 536 16.72 38.58 -4.80
N GLY A 537 16.71 38.71 -6.13
CA GLY A 537 17.43 37.83 -7.06
C GLY A 537 16.52 36.83 -7.77
N LYS A 538 17.15 35.99 -8.61
CA LYS A 538 16.48 34.92 -9.37
C LYS A 538 16.89 33.55 -8.82
N VAL A 539 16.06 32.55 -9.02
CA VAL A 539 16.30 31.14 -8.66
C VAL A 539 15.89 30.26 -9.83
N GLY A 540 16.65 29.19 -10.08
CA GLY A 540 16.29 28.19 -11.07
C GLY A 540 15.05 27.41 -10.66
N PHE A 541 14.19 27.09 -11.62
CA PHE A 541 13.06 26.17 -11.38
C PHE A 541 12.99 25.12 -12.48
N ALA A 542 12.45 23.96 -12.13
CA ALA A 542 12.11 22.89 -13.06
C ALA A 542 10.77 22.25 -12.62
N ILE A 543 9.78 22.24 -13.51
CA ILE A 543 8.52 21.53 -13.29
C ILE A 543 8.58 20.26 -14.13
N ARG A 544 8.52 19.11 -13.48
CA ARG A 544 8.75 17.81 -14.11
C ARG A 544 7.45 17.05 -14.31
N PHE A 545 7.33 16.38 -15.45
CA PHE A 545 6.22 15.49 -15.81
C PHE A 545 6.84 14.19 -16.35
N HIS A 546 7.01 13.20 -15.49
CA HIS A 546 7.49 11.87 -15.90
C HIS A 546 6.39 11.19 -16.72
N LEU A 547 6.70 10.78 -17.94
CA LEU A 547 5.71 10.21 -18.85
C LEU A 547 5.54 8.72 -18.59
N GLY A 548 4.34 8.22 -18.79
CA GLY A 548 4.04 6.80 -18.61
C GLY A 548 4.83 5.90 -19.57
N PRO A 549 4.99 4.60 -19.24
CA PRO A 549 5.68 3.67 -20.09
C PRO A 549 4.98 3.57 -21.47
N GLY A 550 5.77 3.55 -22.55
CA GLY A 550 5.23 3.46 -23.91
C GLY A 550 4.62 4.75 -24.46
N VAL A 551 4.77 5.89 -23.76
CA VAL A 551 4.40 7.21 -24.31
C VAL A 551 5.54 7.69 -25.20
N GLU A 552 5.25 7.91 -26.48
CA GLU A 552 6.16 8.54 -27.42
C GLU A 552 5.92 10.05 -27.40
N VAL A 553 7.02 10.84 -27.27
CA VAL A 553 6.92 12.29 -27.11
C VAL A 553 7.78 13.03 -28.13
N GLY A 554 7.25 14.11 -28.68
CA GLY A 554 7.98 15.02 -29.58
C GLY A 554 7.62 16.47 -29.30
N LEU A 555 8.63 17.38 -29.29
CA LEU A 555 8.38 18.81 -29.13
C LEU A 555 7.68 19.39 -30.37
N SER A 556 6.81 20.38 -30.16
CA SER A 556 6.26 21.18 -31.24
C SER A 556 7.31 22.15 -31.81
N GLU A 557 7.16 22.55 -33.08
CA GLU A 557 8.08 23.46 -33.77
C GLU A 557 8.26 24.80 -33.06
N ASP A 558 7.21 25.29 -32.37
CA ASP A 558 7.25 26.54 -31.62
C ASP A 558 7.94 26.43 -30.26
N GLY A 559 8.37 25.23 -29.86
CA GLY A 559 9.00 24.96 -28.56
C GLY A 559 8.06 25.17 -27.35
N GLN A 560 6.77 25.50 -27.55
CA GLN A 560 5.80 25.79 -26.49
C GLN A 560 4.89 24.61 -26.18
N GLY A 561 5.14 23.45 -26.77
CA GLY A 561 4.34 22.26 -26.54
C GLY A 561 5.03 20.97 -26.93
N ALA A 562 4.34 19.87 -26.71
CA ALA A 562 4.74 18.54 -27.11
C ALA A 562 3.53 17.70 -27.49
N GLY A 563 3.70 16.81 -28.47
CA GLY A 563 2.74 15.77 -28.80
C GLY A 563 3.09 14.48 -28.06
N LEU A 564 2.08 13.80 -27.53
CA LEU A 564 2.20 12.54 -26.82
C LEU A 564 1.37 11.49 -27.55
N ALA A 565 2.01 10.47 -28.13
CA ALA A 565 1.33 9.32 -28.72
C ALA A 565 1.35 8.16 -27.74
N LEU A 566 0.18 7.53 -27.52
CA LEU A 566 0.00 6.43 -26.59
C LEU A 566 -0.19 5.10 -27.33
N GLY A 567 0.11 4.00 -26.68
CA GLY A 567 0.04 2.66 -27.26
C GLY A 567 -1.36 2.22 -27.70
N ASP A 568 -2.43 2.88 -27.23
CA ASP A 568 -3.83 2.66 -27.67
C ASP A 568 -4.22 3.48 -28.93
N GLY A 569 -3.25 4.19 -29.52
CA GLY A 569 -3.46 5.07 -30.67
C GLY A 569 -4.04 6.43 -30.32
N SER A 570 -4.29 6.72 -29.04
CA SER A 570 -4.74 8.06 -28.63
C SER A 570 -3.58 9.05 -28.66
N TYR A 571 -3.89 10.29 -29.00
CA TYR A 571 -2.94 11.39 -29.09
C TYR A 571 -3.31 12.52 -28.13
N TRP A 572 -2.32 13.00 -27.39
CA TRP A 572 -2.47 14.09 -26.44
C TRP A 572 -1.53 15.23 -26.78
N GLN A 573 -1.95 16.45 -26.55
CA GLN A 573 -1.14 17.63 -26.68
C GLN A 573 -0.83 18.21 -25.30
N PHE A 574 0.46 18.43 -25.04
CA PHE A 574 0.94 19.22 -23.93
C PHE A 574 1.29 20.63 -24.41
N ARG A 575 0.88 21.66 -23.68
CA ARG A 575 1.18 23.07 -24.00
C ARG A 575 1.56 23.79 -22.72
N ILE A 576 2.55 24.70 -22.82
CA ILE A 576 2.93 25.60 -21.75
C ILE A 576 2.44 27.02 -22.03
N GLY A 577 2.12 27.77 -20.96
CA GLY A 577 1.76 29.18 -21.01
C GLY A 577 2.73 30.01 -20.17
N GLY A 578 3.19 31.15 -20.70
CA GLY A 578 4.07 32.05 -19.97
C GLY A 578 5.57 31.79 -20.19
N GLU A 579 6.39 32.24 -19.24
CA GLU A 579 7.85 32.15 -19.30
C GLU A 579 8.34 30.75 -18.90
N GLY A 580 9.20 30.15 -19.71
CA GLY A 580 9.82 28.85 -19.48
C GLY A 580 10.22 28.19 -20.79
N GLN A 581 11.18 27.29 -20.73
CA GLN A 581 11.60 26.44 -21.85
C GLN A 581 11.11 25.02 -21.59
N LEU A 582 10.50 24.41 -22.59
CA LEU A 582 10.09 23.01 -22.54
C LEU A 582 11.20 22.15 -23.11
N ALA A 583 11.60 21.12 -22.36
CA ALA A 583 12.61 20.15 -22.76
C ALA A 583 12.09 18.72 -22.56
N ILE A 584 12.65 17.78 -23.31
CA ILE A 584 12.49 16.33 -23.10
C ILE A 584 13.78 15.83 -22.49
N GLU A 585 13.69 15.12 -21.39
CA GLU A 585 14.81 14.51 -20.67
C GLU A 585 14.56 13.01 -20.44
N GLU A 586 15.64 12.26 -20.23
CA GLU A 586 15.54 10.85 -19.81
C GLU A 586 15.03 10.74 -18.38
N SER A 587 14.33 9.67 -18.10
CA SER A 587 13.79 9.35 -16.78
C SER A 587 13.68 7.83 -16.56
N LEU A 588 13.26 7.42 -15.35
CA LEU A 588 13.05 6.03 -14.95
C LEU A 588 11.66 5.85 -14.35
N TRP A 589 11.10 4.66 -14.50
CA TRP A 589 9.87 4.25 -13.84
C TRP A 589 9.98 2.81 -13.34
N ALA A 590 9.53 2.54 -12.11
CA ALA A 590 9.47 1.20 -11.55
C ALA A 590 8.17 0.51 -11.99
N ASP A 591 8.31 -0.54 -12.80
CA ASP A 591 7.18 -1.32 -13.36
C ASP A 591 6.41 -2.10 -12.30
N GLY A 592 5.37 -2.85 -12.71
CA GLY A 592 4.51 -3.66 -11.84
C GLY A 592 5.25 -4.70 -10.98
N GLN A 593 6.48 -5.03 -11.34
CA GLN A 593 7.36 -5.93 -10.60
C GLN A 593 8.51 -5.20 -9.88
N GLY A 594 8.46 -3.87 -9.81
CA GLY A 594 9.48 -3.06 -9.17
C GLY A 594 10.81 -2.98 -9.92
N ARG A 595 10.83 -3.26 -11.24
CA ARG A 595 12.03 -3.17 -12.07
C ARG A 595 12.11 -1.78 -12.70
N PRO A 596 13.28 -1.13 -12.70
CA PRO A 596 13.44 0.15 -13.37
C PRO A 596 13.36 -0.01 -14.89
N GLN A 597 12.48 0.77 -15.51
CA GLN A 597 12.31 0.87 -16.96
C GLN A 597 12.69 2.29 -17.39
N PRO A 598 13.39 2.47 -18.52
CA PRO A 598 13.64 3.78 -19.07
C PRO A 598 12.34 4.38 -19.60
N ILE A 599 12.10 5.65 -19.27
CA ILE A 599 11.02 6.48 -19.77
C ILE A 599 11.57 7.87 -20.11
N GLN A 600 10.71 8.76 -20.60
CA GLN A 600 11.02 10.16 -20.82
C GLN A 600 10.22 11.04 -19.85
N GLN A 601 10.64 12.29 -19.70
CA GLN A 601 9.91 13.32 -18.98
C GLN A 601 9.90 14.62 -19.78
N LEU A 602 8.81 15.37 -19.62
CA LEU A 602 8.76 16.77 -20.00
C LEU A 602 9.21 17.63 -18.81
N VAL A 603 10.01 18.64 -19.09
CA VAL A 603 10.50 19.57 -18.08
C VAL A 603 10.28 21.00 -18.55
N ILE A 604 9.51 21.79 -17.77
CA ILE A 604 9.44 23.24 -17.93
C ILE A 604 10.50 23.85 -17.01
N GLN A 605 11.48 24.54 -17.58
CA GLN A 605 12.60 25.06 -16.80
C GLN A 605 12.89 26.52 -17.12
N GLY A 606 13.54 27.21 -16.18
CA GLY A 606 13.91 28.61 -16.34
C GLY A 606 14.39 29.27 -15.07
N LEU A 607 14.41 30.58 -15.07
CA LEU A 607 14.76 31.42 -13.93
C LEU A 607 13.54 32.23 -13.49
N VAL A 608 13.17 32.14 -12.22
CA VAL A 608 12.06 32.90 -11.63
C VAL A 608 12.58 33.92 -10.63
N SER A 609 11.92 35.09 -10.56
CA SER A 609 12.18 36.07 -9.52
C SER A 609 11.83 35.50 -8.13
N ARG A 610 12.60 35.83 -7.12
CA ARG A 610 12.19 35.56 -5.73
C ARG A 610 10.97 36.38 -5.25
N GLY A 611 10.49 37.29 -6.09
CA GLY A 611 9.20 37.94 -5.96
C GLY A 611 8.00 37.09 -6.38
N GLY A 612 8.26 35.86 -6.86
CA GLY A 612 7.24 34.91 -7.29
C GLY A 612 7.10 34.78 -8.79
N GLY A 613 6.26 33.84 -9.23
CA GLY A 613 5.95 33.57 -10.63
C GLY A 613 4.82 32.55 -10.76
N SER A 614 4.21 32.49 -11.96
CA SER A 614 3.14 31.56 -12.32
C SER A 614 3.48 30.86 -13.63
N PHE A 615 3.24 29.56 -13.68
CA PHE A 615 3.59 28.66 -14.78
C PHE A 615 2.38 27.78 -15.11
N ALA A 616 1.60 28.22 -16.12
CA ALA A 616 0.43 27.49 -16.57
C ALA A 616 0.81 26.41 -17.60
N TRP A 617 0.09 25.30 -17.57
CA TRP A 617 0.23 24.23 -18.56
C TRP A 617 -1.10 23.50 -18.81
N LEU A 618 -1.19 22.86 -19.94
CA LEU A 618 -2.38 22.15 -20.40
C LEU A 618 -1.99 20.80 -20.99
N LEU A 619 -2.68 19.75 -20.59
CA LEU A 619 -2.64 18.43 -21.20
C LEU A 619 -4.04 18.12 -21.74
N LYS A 620 -4.17 17.98 -23.06
CA LYS A 620 -5.46 17.82 -23.74
C LYS A 620 -5.43 16.68 -24.73
N LYS A 621 -6.46 15.82 -24.67
CA LYS A 621 -6.68 14.77 -25.65
C LYS A 621 -7.12 15.39 -26.96
N MET A 622 -6.46 15.00 -28.04
CA MET A 622 -6.87 15.38 -29.37
C MET A 622 -7.87 14.36 -29.91
N GLY A 623 -8.90 14.84 -30.60
CA GLY A 623 -10.01 14.01 -31.08
C GLY A 623 -9.63 13.15 -32.25
#